data_e3368c9712a8cccca99ab987030fa033
#
_entry.id   e3368c9712a8cccca99ab987030fa033
#
_cell.length_a   1.000
_cell.length_b   1.000
_cell.length_c   1.000
_cell.angle_alpha   90.00
_cell.angle_beta   90.00
_cell.angle_gamma   90.00
#
_symmetry.space_group_name_H-M   'P 1'
#
loop_
_entity.id
_entity.type
_entity.pdbx_description
1 polymer ?
#
loop_
_entity_poly.entity_id
_entity_poly.type
_entity_poly.pdbx_seq_one_letter_code
_entity_poly.pdbx_strand_id
1 'polypeptide(L)'
;MEMKYVLTNEKKIVDNTTLFRIMADRDIPEIHIKKGELGGFVESTYNLDQEGSCWLFDDSCAYEKGRLRGDALAYNHSRIYGKAIVSEKARLRDFVKIYGKAQVYSRAEIMDMSEIFDNARVGGSSSIRKLSKIYERASVHGYATVTDNAEIFGKACIENGHPYIRSMSKIYGNVRITEDLHF
;
A
#
# COMPACT_ATOMS: atom_id res chain seq x y z
N MET A 1 16.05 -20.65 13.30
CA MET A 1 15.97 -19.79 12.08
C MET A 1 15.95 -18.36 12.58
N GLU A 2 16.84 -17.54 12.11
CA GLU A 2 16.92 -16.12 12.54
C GLU A 2 15.73 -15.36 11.95
N MET A 3 15.00 -14.64 12.81
CA MET A 3 13.82 -13.88 12.38
C MET A 3 14.25 -12.54 11.75
N LYS A 4 13.47 -12.01 10.83
CA LYS A 4 13.73 -10.67 10.27
C LYS A 4 13.46 -9.60 11.33
N TYR A 5 12.39 -9.78 12.10
CA TYR A 5 11.99 -8.84 13.15
C TYR A 5 11.28 -9.58 14.30
N VAL A 6 11.21 -8.92 15.42
CA VAL A 6 10.44 -9.32 16.60
C VAL A 6 9.46 -8.21 17.00
N LEU A 7 8.44 -8.57 17.78
CA LEU A 7 7.52 -7.62 18.37
C LEU A 7 8.10 -7.09 19.69
N THR A 8 8.04 -5.80 19.89
CA THR A 8 8.46 -5.14 21.13
C THR A 8 7.29 -5.01 22.13
N ASN A 9 7.55 -4.49 23.33
CA ASN A 9 6.52 -4.17 24.30
C ASN A 9 5.85 -2.81 24.06
N GLU A 10 6.36 -2.00 23.12
CA GLU A 10 5.75 -0.74 22.75
C GLU A 10 4.46 -0.97 21.96
N LYS A 11 3.39 -0.31 22.39
CA LYS A 11 2.04 -0.53 21.85
C LYS A 11 1.38 0.79 21.48
N LYS A 12 0.51 0.73 20.48
CA LYS A 12 -0.46 1.77 20.19
C LYS A 12 -1.84 1.17 19.88
N ILE A 13 -2.88 1.95 20.04
CA ILE A 13 -4.25 1.54 19.68
C ILE A 13 -4.65 2.29 18.40
N VAL A 14 -5.08 1.54 17.40
CA VAL A 14 -5.60 2.06 16.12
C VAL A 14 -6.91 1.34 15.83
N ASP A 15 -7.99 2.10 15.62
CA ASP A 15 -9.32 1.56 15.31
C ASP A 15 -9.75 0.42 16.26
N ASN A 16 -9.56 0.62 17.58
CA ASN A 16 -9.78 -0.33 18.67
C ASN A 16 -8.91 -1.60 18.65
N THR A 17 -7.90 -1.67 17.79
CA THR A 17 -6.94 -2.79 17.70
C THR A 17 -5.62 -2.40 18.37
N THR A 18 -5.09 -3.27 19.22
CA THR A 18 -3.77 -3.08 19.84
C THR A 18 -2.70 -3.54 18.88
N LEU A 19 -1.78 -2.65 18.54
CA LEU A 19 -0.65 -2.91 17.67
C LEU A 19 0.65 -2.86 18.44
N PHE A 20 1.62 -3.66 18.04
CA PHE A 20 2.96 -3.77 18.62
C PHE A 20 4.00 -3.22 17.66
N ARG A 21 4.92 -2.42 18.16
CA ARG A 21 6.07 -1.96 17.37
C ARG A 21 6.96 -3.13 17.01
N ILE A 22 7.45 -3.15 15.77
CA ILE A 22 8.46 -4.11 15.33
C ILE A 22 9.87 -3.59 15.57
N MET A 23 10.81 -4.50 15.75
CA MET A 23 12.24 -4.22 15.83
C MET A 23 12.99 -5.25 15.00
N ALA A 24 13.93 -4.81 14.17
CA ALA A 24 14.76 -5.69 13.36
C ALA A 24 15.61 -6.62 14.24
N ASP A 25 15.52 -7.93 14.00
CA ASP A 25 16.32 -8.94 14.70
C ASP A 25 17.61 -9.32 13.94
N ARG A 26 17.69 -8.92 12.69
CA ARG A 26 18.91 -8.99 11.85
C ARG A 26 19.03 -7.76 10.95
N ASP A 27 20.18 -7.58 10.34
CA ASP A 27 20.38 -6.59 9.30
C ASP A 27 19.50 -6.91 8.07
N ILE A 28 18.97 -5.88 7.42
CA ILE A 28 18.23 -5.95 6.15
C ILE A 28 18.91 -4.98 5.17
N PRO A 29 20.01 -5.43 4.52
CA PRO A 29 20.88 -4.54 3.74
C PRO A 29 20.16 -3.87 2.55
N GLU A 30 19.17 -4.54 1.97
CA GLU A 30 18.41 -4.08 0.79
C GLU A 30 17.67 -2.76 1.07
N ILE A 31 17.38 -2.47 2.32
CA ILE A 31 16.66 -1.27 2.77
C ILE A 31 17.44 -0.48 3.85
N HIS A 32 18.71 -0.84 4.05
CA HIS A 32 19.63 -0.19 4.99
C HIS A 32 19.20 -0.22 6.47
N ILE A 33 18.40 -1.19 6.87
CA ILE A 33 18.00 -1.41 8.27
C ILE A 33 19.05 -2.24 8.99
N LYS A 34 19.42 -1.82 10.19
CA LYS A 34 20.33 -2.54 11.08
C LYS A 34 19.56 -3.29 12.16
N LYS A 35 20.15 -4.38 12.64
CA LYS A 35 19.63 -5.09 13.82
C LYS A 35 19.44 -4.13 14.99
N GLY A 36 18.26 -4.21 15.62
CA GLY A 36 17.84 -3.34 16.71
C GLY A 36 17.11 -2.08 16.29
N GLU A 37 17.07 -1.73 14.99
CA GLU A 37 16.28 -0.59 14.53
C GLU A 37 14.77 -0.86 14.64
N LEU A 38 14.06 0.17 15.08
CA LEU A 38 12.63 0.12 15.22
C LEU A 38 11.93 0.37 13.88
N GLY A 39 10.87 -0.37 13.63
CA GLY A 39 9.99 -0.15 12.49
C GLY A 39 8.61 0.37 12.92
N GLY A 40 7.61 0.16 12.08
CA GLY A 40 6.22 0.52 12.33
C GLY A 40 5.50 -0.46 13.28
N PHE A 41 4.20 -0.63 13.07
CA PHE A 41 3.36 -1.37 14.01
C PHE A 41 2.53 -2.46 13.31
N VAL A 42 2.40 -3.60 13.97
CA VAL A 42 1.57 -4.71 13.51
C VAL A 42 0.68 -5.24 14.65
N GLU A 43 -0.46 -5.79 14.31
CA GLU A 43 -1.28 -6.52 15.29
C GLU A 43 -0.64 -7.86 15.67
N SER A 44 -0.05 -8.54 14.69
CA SER A 44 0.62 -9.81 14.86
C SER A 44 1.68 -10.04 13.76
N THR A 45 2.46 -11.10 13.89
CA THR A 45 3.43 -11.50 12.86
C THR A 45 2.80 -11.91 11.52
N TYR A 46 1.50 -12.11 11.46
CA TYR A 46 0.76 -12.36 10.22
C TYR A 46 0.76 -11.16 9.26
N ASN A 47 0.84 -9.94 9.80
CA ASN A 47 0.66 -8.71 9.03
C ASN A 47 1.91 -8.29 8.23
N LEU A 48 3.09 -8.77 8.62
CA LEU A 48 4.35 -8.48 7.95
C LEU A 48 5.13 -9.78 7.75
N ASP A 49 5.44 -10.11 6.50
CA ASP A 49 6.18 -11.35 6.22
C ASP A 49 7.61 -11.30 6.80
N GLN A 50 8.07 -12.45 7.30
CA GLN A 50 9.45 -12.65 7.77
C GLN A 50 10.45 -12.79 6.61
N GLU A 51 9.95 -13.12 5.41
CA GLU A 51 10.74 -13.23 4.19
C GLU A 51 10.79 -11.91 3.42
N GLY A 52 11.78 -11.79 2.53
CA GLY A 52 12.00 -10.60 1.72
C GLY A 52 12.42 -9.37 2.54
N SER A 53 12.48 -8.22 1.88
CA SER A 53 12.89 -6.96 2.49
C SER A 53 11.72 -6.05 2.88
N CYS A 54 10.45 -6.54 2.85
CA CYS A 54 9.31 -5.71 3.21
C CYS A 54 9.43 -5.14 4.63
N TRP A 55 9.07 -3.85 4.78
CA TRP A 55 9.19 -3.17 6.05
C TRP A 55 8.15 -2.07 6.23
N LEU A 56 7.73 -1.90 7.47
CA LEU A 56 6.93 -0.78 7.94
C LEU A 56 7.87 0.22 8.61
N PHE A 57 7.90 1.45 8.12
CA PHE A 57 8.70 2.54 8.71
C PHE A 57 7.81 3.47 9.55
N ASP A 58 8.43 4.20 10.44
CA ASP A 58 7.82 5.27 11.24
C ASP A 58 6.59 4.79 12.02
N ASP A 59 5.44 5.40 11.77
CA ASP A 59 4.16 5.08 12.37
C ASP A 59 3.23 4.28 11.45
N SER A 60 3.76 3.78 10.31
CA SER A 60 2.97 2.95 9.42
C SER A 60 2.53 1.66 10.10
N CYS A 61 1.37 1.15 9.74
CA CYS A 61 0.84 -0.03 10.41
C CYS A 61 0.08 -0.99 9.48
N ALA A 62 0.13 -2.27 9.87
CA ALA A 62 -0.68 -3.32 9.26
C ALA A 62 -1.40 -4.11 10.36
N TYR A 63 -2.72 -4.33 10.21
CA TYR A 63 -3.55 -4.97 11.22
C TYR A 63 -4.75 -5.69 10.61
N GLU A 64 -5.55 -6.32 11.45
CA GLU A 64 -6.58 -7.27 11.02
C GLU A 64 -5.96 -8.37 10.14
N LYS A 65 -6.46 -8.55 8.92
CA LYS A 65 -5.89 -9.47 7.93
C LYS A 65 -5.10 -8.73 6.83
N GLY A 66 -4.79 -7.45 7.04
CA GLY A 66 -3.95 -6.65 6.16
C GLY A 66 -2.50 -7.16 6.18
N ARG A 67 -1.87 -7.25 5.02
CA ARG A 67 -0.52 -7.83 4.89
C ARG A 67 0.41 -6.97 4.04
N LEU A 68 1.64 -6.82 4.52
CA LEU A 68 2.77 -6.31 3.77
C LEU A 68 3.78 -7.45 3.54
N ARG A 69 4.19 -7.68 2.29
CA ARG A 69 5.05 -8.80 1.93
C ARG A 69 5.96 -8.54 0.73
N GLY A 70 6.89 -9.48 0.47
CA GLY A 70 7.89 -9.36 -0.59
C GLY A 70 8.92 -8.27 -0.25
N ASP A 71 9.06 -7.28 -1.12
CA ASP A 71 9.94 -6.11 -0.94
C ASP A 71 9.15 -4.80 -0.83
N ALA A 72 7.86 -4.89 -0.49
CA ALA A 72 7.00 -3.72 -0.36
C ALA A 72 7.33 -2.91 0.88
N LEU A 73 7.25 -1.58 0.78
CA LEU A 73 7.62 -0.67 1.86
C LEU A 73 6.46 0.28 2.16
N ALA A 74 6.22 0.52 3.45
CA ALA A 74 5.22 1.46 3.91
C ALA A 74 5.85 2.46 4.89
N TYR A 75 5.57 3.74 4.68
CA TYR A 75 6.21 4.85 5.40
C TYR A 75 5.19 5.76 6.08
N ASN A 76 5.67 6.55 7.02
CA ASN A 76 4.94 7.60 7.72
C ASN A 76 3.70 7.04 8.46
N HIS A 77 2.49 7.44 8.10
CA HIS A 77 1.25 7.05 8.76
C HIS A 77 0.38 6.14 7.88
N SER A 78 0.98 5.46 6.89
CA SER A 78 0.22 4.59 5.99
C SER A 78 -0.37 3.38 6.72
N ARG A 79 -1.57 2.96 6.33
CA ARG A 79 -2.32 1.89 6.99
C ARG A 79 -2.74 0.81 6.00
N ILE A 80 -2.54 -0.45 6.39
CA ILE A 80 -2.92 -1.64 5.61
C ILE A 80 -3.81 -2.51 6.51
N TYR A 81 -5.11 -2.64 6.19
CA TYR A 81 -6.04 -3.34 7.05
C TYR A 81 -7.17 -4.06 6.28
N GLY A 82 -8.14 -4.62 6.98
CA GLY A 82 -9.13 -5.48 6.35
C GLY A 82 -8.51 -6.79 5.89
N LYS A 83 -8.58 -7.07 4.61
CA LYS A 83 -7.92 -8.20 3.94
C LYS A 83 -7.00 -7.72 2.81
N ALA A 84 -6.55 -6.48 2.89
CA ALA A 84 -5.71 -5.87 1.86
C ALA A 84 -4.32 -6.50 1.82
N ILE A 85 -3.73 -6.51 0.63
CA ILE A 85 -2.38 -7.05 0.41
C ILE A 85 -1.56 -6.01 -0.34
N VAL A 86 -0.42 -5.65 0.23
CA VAL A 86 0.61 -4.84 -0.42
C VAL A 86 1.84 -5.71 -0.61
N SER A 87 2.35 -5.82 -1.83
CA SER A 87 3.36 -6.82 -2.15
C SER A 87 4.35 -6.38 -3.23
N GLU A 88 5.30 -7.25 -3.51
CA GLU A 88 6.38 -7.06 -4.48
C GLU A 88 7.24 -5.84 -4.11
N LYS A 89 7.33 -4.82 -4.96
CA LYS A 89 8.11 -3.60 -4.71
C LYS A 89 7.23 -2.36 -4.55
N ALA A 90 5.95 -2.55 -4.20
CA ALA A 90 5.02 -1.46 -3.99
C ALA A 90 5.45 -0.56 -2.82
N ARG A 91 5.17 0.72 -2.92
CA ARG A 91 5.53 1.72 -1.92
C ARG A 91 4.32 2.55 -1.50
N LEU A 92 4.12 2.63 -0.20
CA LEU A 92 3.10 3.48 0.42
C LEU A 92 3.79 4.60 1.19
N ARG A 93 3.31 5.83 1.05
CA ARG A 93 3.87 6.98 1.78
C ARG A 93 2.77 7.87 2.34
N ASP A 94 3.09 8.55 3.42
CA ASP A 94 2.25 9.54 4.10
C ASP A 94 1.00 8.91 4.75
N PHE A 95 -0.20 9.38 4.48
CA PHE A 95 -1.45 8.99 5.14
C PHE A 95 -2.30 8.02 4.30
N VAL A 96 -1.67 7.24 3.46
CA VAL A 96 -2.33 6.27 2.58
C VAL A 96 -3.12 5.24 3.37
N LYS A 97 -4.28 4.84 2.85
CA LYS A 97 -5.08 3.73 3.39
C LYS A 97 -5.33 2.68 2.32
N ILE A 98 -4.95 1.45 2.61
CA ILE A 98 -5.24 0.28 1.77
C ILE A 98 -6.07 -0.69 2.60
N TYR A 99 -7.32 -0.95 2.19
CA TYR A 99 -8.22 -1.76 3.00
C TYR A 99 -9.25 -2.57 2.17
N GLY A 100 -10.18 -3.22 2.85
CA GLY A 100 -11.09 -4.16 2.20
C GLY A 100 -10.35 -5.41 1.73
N LYS A 101 -10.41 -5.73 0.45
CA LYS A 101 -9.66 -6.80 -0.24
C LYS A 101 -8.73 -6.24 -1.32
N ALA A 102 -8.37 -4.97 -1.22
CA ALA A 102 -7.55 -4.29 -2.19
C ALA A 102 -6.17 -4.93 -2.32
N GLN A 103 -5.60 -4.84 -3.52
CA GLN A 103 -4.26 -5.35 -3.82
C GLN A 103 -3.42 -4.25 -4.44
N VAL A 104 -2.25 -4.00 -3.86
CA VAL A 104 -1.24 -3.08 -4.41
C VAL A 104 0.05 -3.87 -4.62
N TYR A 105 0.60 -3.86 -5.83
CA TYR A 105 1.73 -4.72 -6.19
C TYR A 105 2.60 -4.14 -7.29
N SER A 106 3.59 -4.91 -7.74
CA SER A 106 4.62 -4.50 -8.70
C SER A 106 5.44 -3.32 -8.17
N ARG A 107 5.51 -2.22 -8.89
CA ARG A 107 6.22 -1.00 -8.48
C ARG A 107 5.27 0.18 -8.28
N ALA A 108 4.02 -0.12 -7.94
CA ALA A 108 3.03 0.93 -7.71
C ALA A 108 3.43 1.81 -6.52
N GLU A 109 3.28 3.12 -6.70
CA GLU A 109 3.52 4.10 -5.65
C GLU A 109 2.21 4.78 -5.26
N ILE A 110 1.83 4.64 -4.00
CA ILE A 110 0.62 5.25 -3.45
C ILE A 110 1.08 6.23 -2.38
N MET A 111 0.62 7.46 -2.45
CA MET A 111 1.12 8.50 -1.56
C MET A 111 0.05 9.53 -1.15
N ASP A 112 0.45 10.43 -0.27
CA ASP A 112 -0.37 11.48 0.32
C ASP A 112 -1.56 10.91 1.12
N MET A 113 -2.79 11.27 0.81
CA MET A 113 -4.01 10.80 1.48
C MET A 113 -4.87 9.93 0.56
N SER A 114 -4.24 9.20 -0.35
CA SER A 114 -4.94 8.33 -1.30
C SER A 114 -5.50 7.08 -0.61
N GLU A 115 -6.63 6.60 -1.12
CA GLU A 115 -7.28 5.40 -0.59
C GLU A 115 -7.51 4.36 -1.69
N ILE A 116 -7.11 3.10 -1.43
CA ILE A 116 -7.37 1.96 -2.31
C ILE A 116 -8.15 0.93 -1.49
N PHE A 117 -9.37 0.61 -1.90
CA PHE A 117 -10.22 -0.23 -1.07
C PHE A 117 -11.17 -1.15 -1.83
N ASP A 118 -12.05 -1.83 -1.13
CA ASP A 118 -12.92 -2.88 -1.64
C ASP A 118 -12.15 -4.02 -2.31
N ASN A 119 -12.35 -4.26 -3.61
CA ASN A 119 -11.64 -5.28 -4.39
C ASN A 119 -10.75 -4.63 -5.47
N ALA A 120 -10.35 -3.39 -5.29
CA ALA A 120 -9.52 -2.65 -6.24
C ALA A 120 -8.12 -3.26 -6.37
N ARG A 121 -7.53 -3.08 -7.55
CA ARG A 121 -6.18 -3.60 -7.87
C ARG A 121 -5.34 -2.50 -8.47
N VAL A 122 -4.18 -2.26 -7.90
CA VAL A 122 -3.23 -1.25 -8.38
C VAL A 122 -1.86 -1.90 -8.55
N GLY A 123 -1.30 -1.83 -9.75
CA GLY A 123 -0.03 -2.47 -10.07
C GLY A 123 0.76 -1.73 -11.15
N GLY A 124 1.72 -2.43 -11.77
CA GLY A 124 2.63 -1.83 -12.73
C GLY A 124 3.59 -0.84 -12.08
N SER A 125 3.81 0.28 -12.73
CA SER A 125 4.55 1.46 -12.21
C SER A 125 3.61 2.66 -12.07
N SER A 126 2.37 2.41 -11.67
CA SER A 126 1.36 3.45 -11.50
C SER A 126 1.63 4.31 -10.27
N SER A 127 1.26 5.58 -10.35
CA SER A 127 1.38 6.56 -9.26
C SER A 127 0.00 7.09 -8.87
N ILE A 128 -0.43 6.80 -7.64
CA ILE A 128 -1.71 7.26 -7.09
C ILE A 128 -1.40 8.22 -5.94
N ARG A 129 -1.89 9.45 -6.02
CA ARG A 129 -1.50 10.49 -5.07
C ARG A 129 -2.59 11.51 -4.75
N LYS A 130 -2.28 12.35 -3.75
CA LYS A 130 -3.17 13.38 -3.18
C LYS A 130 -4.40 12.73 -2.53
N LEU A 131 -5.60 13.07 -2.93
CA LEU A 131 -6.86 12.59 -2.37
C LEU A 131 -7.57 11.58 -3.28
N SER A 132 -6.81 10.93 -4.19
CA SER A 132 -7.36 10.02 -5.18
C SER A 132 -7.88 8.72 -4.55
N LYS A 133 -8.94 8.17 -5.14
CA LYS A 133 -9.58 6.94 -4.67
C LYS A 133 -9.72 5.92 -5.78
N ILE A 134 -9.33 4.68 -5.48
CA ILE A 134 -9.54 3.52 -6.37
C ILE A 134 -10.31 2.48 -5.58
N TYR A 135 -11.51 2.12 -6.04
CA TYR A 135 -12.37 1.25 -5.23
C TYR A 135 -13.31 0.35 -6.06
N GLU A 136 -14.16 -0.38 -5.39
CA GLU A 136 -15.00 -1.43 -5.94
C GLU A 136 -14.18 -2.53 -6.63
N ARG A 137 -14.25 -2.70 -7.93
CA ARG A 137 -13.51 -3.68 -8.73
C ARG A 137 -12.60 -3.03 -9.76
N ALA A 138 -12.30 -1.75 -9.59
CA ALA A 138 -11.45 -1.02 -10.49
C ALA A 138 -10.01 -1.57 -10.49
N SER A 139 -9.35 -1.49 -11.64
CA SER A 139 -7.95 -1.87 -11.77
C SER A 139 -7.14 -0.79 -12.48
N VAL A 140 -5.96 -0.51 -11.94
CA VAL A 140 -5.03 0.48 -12.49
C VAL A 140 -3.65 -0.17 -12.64
N HIS A 141 -3.14 -0.21 -13.87
CA HIS A 141 -1.86 -0.80 -14.21
C HIS A 141 -1.05 0.10 -15.16
N GLY A 142 0.05 -0.41 -15.67
CA GLY A 142 0.93 0.31 -16.59
C GLY A 142 1.70 1.42 -15.86
N TYR A 143 1.74 2.60 -16.45
CA TYR A 143 2.40 3.81 -15.92
C TYR A 143 1.41 4.93 -15.61
N ALA A 144 0.17 4.58 -15.28
CA ALA A 144 -0.88 5.54 -15.02
C ALA A 144 -0.54 6.47 -13.85
N THR A 145 -0.88 7.75 -13.99
CA THR A 145 -0.86 8.71 -12.89
C THR A 145 -2.28 9.13 -12.57
N VAL A 146 -2.70 8.90 -11.31
CA VAL A 146 -4.01 9.33 -10.78
C VAL A 146 -3.75 10.30 -9.64
N THR A 147 -4.27 11.50 -9.74
CA THR A 147 -3.93 12.58 -8.79
C THR A 147 -5.11 13.50 -8.50
N ASP A 148 -4.90 14.44 -7.58
CA ASP A 148 -5.89 15.38 -7.08
C ASP A 148 -7.04 14.65 -6.36
N ASN A 149 -8.27 14.83 -6.77
CA ASN A 149 -9.44 14.18 -6.20
C ASN A 149 -10.06 13.18 -7.20
N ALA A 150 -9.24 12.60 -8.08
CA ALA A 150 -9.74 11.66 -9.09
C ALA A 150 -10.23 10.36 -8.45
N GLU A 151 -11.31 9.82 -8.97
CA GLU A 151 -11.90 8.57 -8.52
C GLU A 151 -11.99 7.57 -9.67
N ILE A 152 -11.55 6.33 -9.42
CA ILE A 152 -11.68 5.22 -10.37
C ILE A 152 -12.41 4.08 -9.67
N PHE A 153 -13.57 3.70 -10.19
CA PHE A 153 -14.42 2.73 -9.51
C PHE A 153 -15.28 1.88 -10.49
N GLY A 154 -16.16 1.09 -9.97
CA GLY A 154 -16.93 0.14 -10.79
C GLY A 154 -16.07 -1.05 -11.22
N LYS A 155 -16.05 -1.30 -12.51
CA LYS A 155 -15.15 -2.26 -13.18
C LYS A 155 -14.20 -1.55 -14.15
N ALA A 156 -13.96 -0.26 -13.94
CA ALA A 156 -13.08 0.52 -14.77
C ALA A 156 -11.67 -0.09 -14.76
N CYS A 157 -11.04 -0.16 -15.93
CA CYS A 157 -9.73 -0.77 -16.10
C CYS A 157 -8.81 0.19 -16.84
N ILE A 158 -7.69 0.53 -16.23
CA ILE A 158 -6.64 1.34 -16.82
C ILE A 158 -5.44 0.43 -17.01
N GLU A 159 -5.09 0.17 -18.26
CA GLU A 159 -4.02 -0.74 -18.64
C GLU A 159 -3.11 -0.06 -19.66
N ASN A 160 -1.81 -0.29 -19.54
CA ASN A 160 -0.81 0.23 -20.46
C ASN A 160 -0.77 1.76 -20.54
N GLY A 161 0.06 2.29 -21.42
CA GLY A 161 0.23 3.72 -21.63
C GLY A 161 0.64 4.51 -20.36
N HIS A 162 0.57 5.82 -20.47
CA HIS A 162 0.87 6.80 -19.42
C HIS A 162 -0.34 7.73 -19.19
N PRO A 163 -1.55 7.20 -18.98
CA PRO A 163 -2.71 8.08 -18.79
C PRO A 163 -2.53 8.95 -17.55
N TYR A 164 -2.90 10.22 -17.69
CA TYR A 164 -2.82 11.20 -16.63
C TYR A 164 -4.21 11.67 -16.22
N ILE A 165 -4.70 11.13 -15.11
CA ILE A 165 -6.06 11.34 -14.58
C ILE A 165 -5.97 12.24 -13.38
N ARG A 166 -6.61 13.41 -13.45
CA ARG A 166 -6.47 14.47 -12.44
C ARG A 166 -7.77 15.19 -12.15
N SER A 167 -7.69 16.18 -11.28
CA SER A 167 -8.82 17.03 -10.86
C SER A 167 -9.91 16.19 -10.19
N MET A 168 -11.16 16.44 -10.46
CA MET A 168 -12.31 15.67 -9.95
C MET A 168 -12.79 14.63 -10.97
N SER A 169 -11.89 14.11 -11.81
CA SER A 169 -12.23 13.13 -12.83
C SER A 169 -12.80 11.86 -12.20
N LYS A 170 -13.89 11.35 -12.77
CA LYS A 170 -14.50 10.08 -12.35
C LYS A 170 -14.53 9.11 -13.51
N ILE A 171 -13.82 7.99 -13.35
CA ILE A 171 -13.79 6.90 -14.32
C ILE A 171 -14.48 5.69 -13.69
N TYR A 172 -15.56 5.24 -14.28
CA TYR A 172 -16.40 4.22 -13.67
C TYR A 172 -17.12 3.31 -14.70
N GLY A 173 -17.88 2.36 -14.20
CA GLY A 173 -18.58 1.40 -15.03
C GLY A 173 -17.63 0.35 -15.59
N ASN A 174 -17.76 0.02 -16.89
CA ASN A 174 -16.92 -0.95 -17.61
C ASN A 174 -15.92 -0.27 -18.54
N VAL A 175 -15.54 0.98 -18.27
CA VAL A 175 -14.59 1.72 -19.12
C VAL A 175 -13.23 1.04 -19.09
N ARG A 176 -12.59 0.92 -20.26
CA ARG A 176 -11.23 0.45 -20.41
C ARG A 176 -10.39 1.50 -21.12
N ILE A 177 -9.29 1.91 -20.49
CA ILE A 177 -8.33 2.88 -21.02
C ILE A 177 -7.03 2.13 -21.26
N THR A 178 -6.58 2.12 -22.52
CA THR A 178 -5.37 1.39 -22.96
C THR A 178 -4.33 2.31 -23.61
N GLU A 179 -4.61 3.60 -23.69
CA GLU A 179 -3.82 4.60 -24.38
C GLU A 179 -3.46 5.77 -23.45
N ASP A 180 -2.59 6.64 -23.94
CA ASP A 180 -2.21 7.87 -23.26
C ASP A 180 -3.37 8.89 -23.35
N LEU A 181 -4.11 9.01 -22.29
CA LEU A 181 -5.22 9.97 -22.15
C LEU A 181 -4.94 10.94 -21.01
N HIS A 182 -5.35 12.18 -21.20
CA HIS A 182 -5.25 13.23 -20.20
C HIS A 182 -6.66 13.76 -19.87
N PHE A 183 -7.07 13.61 -18.60
CA PHE A 183 -8.35 14.09 -18.08
C PHE A 183 -8.17 15.09 -16.94
#